data_201baf3fd7465fa58ceb327508d1e11b
#
_entry.id   201baf3fd7465fa58ceb327508d1e11b
#
_cell.length_a   1.000
_cell.length_b   1.000
_cell.length_c   1.000
_cell.angle_alpha   90.00
_cell.angle_beta   90.00
_cell.angle_gamma   90.00
#
_symmetry.space_group_name_H-M   'P 1'
#
loop_
_entity.id
_entity.type
_entity.pdbx_description
1 polymer ?
#
loop_
_entity_poly.entity_id
_entity_poly.type
_entity_poly.pdbx_seq_one_letter_code
_entity_poly.pdbx_strand_id
1 'polypeptide(L)'
;MNQDHCLVEQFEMIFRAHFSSVKFFINMFLKSEADAEDLAQDVFTKLWTNFETWQNNDGKEGYIYAMAKNVAFDFIKHKRLENDYREEQIKKSTIKDLLGFSDPLN
;
A
#
# COMPACT_ATOMS: atom_id res chain seq x y z
N MET A 1 10.43 4.67 -34.90
CA MET A 1 9.62 4.09 -33.82
C MET A 1 9.61 5.03 -32.63
N ASN A 2 8.46 5.24 -32.05
CA ASN A 2 8.31 6.16 -30.93
C ASN A 2 8.94 5.56 -29.65
N GLN A 3 9.79 6.33 -28.98
CA GLN A 3 10.45 5.91 -27.75
C GLN A 3 9.45 5.60 -26.65
N ASP A 4 8.36 6.37 -26.55
CA ASP A 4 7.30 6.17 -25.58
C ASP A 4 6.61 4.82 -25.77
N HIS A 5 6.42 4.42 -27.01
CA HIS A 5 5.82 3.12 -27.35
C HIS A 5 6.70 1.98 -26.83
N CYS A 6 8.02 2.10 -26.99
CA CYS A 6 8.95 1.10 -26.46
C CYS A 6 8.90 1.02 -24.94
N LEU A 7 8.81 2.16 -24.27
CA LEU A 7 8.72 2.19 -22.81
C LEU A 7 7.44 1.54 -22.31
N VAL A 8 6.31 1.79 -22.98
CA VAL A 8 5.04 1.17 -22.61
C VAL A 8 5.11 -0.34 -22.75
N GLU A 9 5.66 -0.83 -23.87
CA GLU A 9 5.79 -2.27 -24.08
C GLU A 9 6.69 -2.92 -23.03
N GLN A 10 7.80 -2.29 -22.72
CA GLN A 10 8.73 -2.81 -21.72
C GLN A 10 8.11 -2.82 -20.33
N PHE A 11 7.39 -1.77 -19.97
CA PHE A 11 6.66 -1.72 -18.72
C PHE A 11 5.61 -2.81 -18.63
N GLU A 12 4.87 -3.01 -19.72
CA GLU A 12 3.83 -4.04 -19.75
C GLU A 12 4.42 -5.43 -19.51
N MET A 13 5.58 -5.71 -20.07
CA MET A 13 6.27 -6.99 -19.83
C MET A 13 6.61 -7.16 -18.35
N ILE A 14 7.15 -6.12 -17.73
CA ILE A 14 7.50 -6.15 -16.31
C ILE A 14 6.22 -6.32 -15.46
N PHE A 15 5.18 -5.59 -15.80
CA PHE A 15 3.90 -5.68 -15.11
C PHE A 15 3.36 -7.12 -15.15
N ARG A 16 3.30 -7.71 -16.34
CA ARG A 16 2.78 -9.06 -16.51
C ARG A 16 3.64 -10.10 -15.80
N ALA A 17 4.95 -9.89 -15.79
CA ALA A 17 5.87 -10.83 -15.16
C ALA A 17 5.78 -10.79 -13.63
N HIS A 18 5.50 -9.64 -13.04
CA HIS A 18 5.68 -9.45 -11.60
C HIS A 18 4.41 -9.11 -10.83
N PHE A 19 3.32 -8.74 -11.48
CA PHE A 19 2.13 -8.26 -10.76
C PHE A 19 1.62 -9.29 -9.74
N SER A 20 1.44 -10.52 -10.17
CA SER A 20 0.94 -11.59 -9.29
C SER A 20 1.89 -11.87 -8.13
N SER A 21 3.19 -11.86 -8.41
CA SER A 21 4.20 -12.07 -7.36
C SER A 21 4.23 -10.92 -6.36
N VAL A 22 4.11 -9.69 -6.84
CA VAL A 22 4.06 -8.52 -5.97
C VAL A 22 2.79 -8.54 -5.12
N LYS A 23 1.65 -8.84 -5.72
CA LYS A 23 0.39 -8.97 -5.00
C LYS A 23 0.50 -10.03 -3.91
N PHE A 24 1.03 -11.20 -4.25
CA PHE A 24 1.23 -12.27 -3.27
C PHE A 24 2.15 -11.83 -2.14
N PHE A 25 3.26 -11.17 -2.49
CA PHE A 25 4.22 -10.66 -1.51
C PHE A 25 3.55 -9.69 -0.54
N ILE A 26 2.78 -8.74 -1.05
CA ILE A 26 2.06 -7.78 -0.20
C ILE A 26 1.04 -8.49 0.67
N ASN A 27 0.33 -9.48 0.11
CA ASN A 27 -0.69 -10.21 0.86
C ASN A 27 -0.12 -10.98 2.04
N MET A 28 1.14 -11.39 1.97
CA MET A 28 1.81 -12.04 3.09
C MET A 28 1.83 -11.15 4.34
N PHE A 29 1.90 -9.84 4.14
CA PHE A 29 1.88 -8.89 5.26
C PHE A 29 0.47 -8.49 5.68
N LEU A 30 -0.44 -8.34 4.72
CA LEU A 30 -1.78 -7.80 4.98
C LEU A 30 -2.82 -8.84 5.29
N LYS A 31 -2.71 -10.02 4.70
CA LYS A 31 -3.71 -11.08 4.76
C LYS A 31 -5.08 -10.61 4.27
N SER A 32 -5.08 -9.75 3.27
CA SER A 32 -6.28 -9.25 2.59
C SER A 32 -5.99 -9.17 1.11
N GLU A 33 -6.59 -10.05 0.33
CA GLU A 33 -6.33 -10.13 -1.11
C GLU A 33 -6.76 -8.86 -1.84
N ALA A 34 -7.91 -8.31 -1.48
CA ALA A 34 -8.42 -7.09 -2.11
C ALA A 34 -7.48 -5.90 -1.87
N ASP A 35 -7.02 -5.73 -0.63
CA ASP A 35 -6.09 -4.66 -0.30
C ASP A 35 -4.74 -4.88 -0.97
N ALA A 36 -4.27 -6.12 -1.02
CA ALA A 36 -3.01 -6.45 -1.68
C ALA A 36 -3.05 -6.12 -3.17
N GLU A 37 -4.17 -6.39 -3.82
CA GLU A 37 -4.34 -6.06 -5.24
C GLU A 37 -4.27 -4.57 -5.47
N ASP A 38 -4.98 -3.78 -4.66
CA ASP A 38 -4.95 -2.33 -4.76
C ASP A 38 -3.55 -1.77 -4.55
N LEU A 39 -2.83 -2.29 -3.55
CA LEU A 39 -1.48 -1.83 -3.26
C LEU A 39 -0.49 -2.27 -4.34
N ALA A 40 -0.68 -3.45 -4.92
CA ALA A 40 0.15 -3.88 -6.04
C ALA A 40 0.00 -2.94 -7.22
N GLN A 41 -1.21 -2.51 -7.52
CA GLN A 41 -1.46 -1.52 -8.57
C GLN A 41 -0.74 -0.20 -8.25
N ASP A 42 -0.77 0.23 -6.99
CA ASP A 42 -0.05 1.43 -6.57
C ASP A 42 1.46 1.30 -6.79
N VAL A 43 2.03 0.13 -6.50
CA VAL A 43 3.45 -0.12 -6.72
C VAL A 43 3.81 0.09 -8.19
N PHE A 44 3.02 -0.50 -9.10
CA PHE A 44 3.32 -0.39 -10.52
C PHE A 44 3.02 1.00 -11.07
N THR A 45 2.07 1.72 -10.50
CA THR A 45 1.84 3.12 -10.84
C THR A 45 3.06 3.97 -10.47
N LYS A 46 3.61 3.74 -9.29
CA LYS A 46 4.83 4.43 -8.85
C LYS A 46 6.03 4.05 -9.71
N LEU A 47 6.14 2.77 -10.06
CA LEU A 47 7.20 2.31 -10.95
C LEU A 47 7.12 2.99 -12.30
N TRP A 48 5.92 3.11 -12.87
CA TRP A 48 5.74 3.78 -14.15
C TRP A 48 6.24 5.22 -14.13
N THR A 49 5.96 5.93 -13.04
CA THR A 49 6.40 7.32 -12.89
C THR A 49 7.91 7.46 -12.97
N ASN A 50 8.66 6.45 -12.51
CA ASN A 50 10.12 6.47 -12.48
C ASN A 50 10.73 5.40 -13.38
N PHE A 51 9.96 4.89 -14.34
CA PHE A 51 10.36 3.68 -15.07
C PHE A 51 11.64 3.87 -15.87
N GLU A 52 11.76 4.99 -16.57
CA GLU A 52 12.94 5.26 -17.39
C GLU A 52 14.19 5.36 -16.51
N THR A 53 14.11 6.08 -15.39
CA THR A 53 15.20 6.19 -14.45
C THR A 53 15.56 4.83 -13.86
N TRP A 54 14.55 4.04 -13.50
CA TRP A 54 14.76 2.70 -12.96
C TRP A 54 15.50 1.81 -13.96
N GLN A 55 15.08 1.82 -15.23
CA GLN A 55 15.73 1.03 -16.27
C GLN A 55 17.17 1.47 -16.50
N ASN A 56 17.42 2.77 -16.50
CA ASN A 56 18.75 3.31 -16.72
C ASN A 56 19.71 3.01 -15.57
N ASN A 57 19.15 2.65 -14.40
CA ASN A 57 19.92 2.25 -13.21
C ASN A 57 19.81 0.75 -12.97
N ASP A 58 20.00 -0.04 -14.02
CA ASP A 58 20.04 -1.51 -14.03
C ASP A 58 18.69 -2.22 -13.90
N GLY A 59 17.60 -1.52 -13.65
CA GLY A 59 16.27 -2.11 -13.61
C GLY A 59 16.16 -3.32 -12.68
N LYS A 60 16.69 -3.22 -11.47
CA LYS A 60 16.72 -4.36 -10.54
C LYS A 60 15.34 -4.65 -9.97
N GLU A 61 14.97 -5.92 -9.99
CA GLU A 61 13.68 -6.40 -9.45
C GLU A 61 13.56 -6.12 -7.96
N GLY A 62 14.67 -6.17 -7.23
CA GLY A 62 14.67 -5.89 -5.79
C GLY A 62 14.06 -4.52 -5.44
N TYR A 63 14.20 -3.53 -6.31
CA TYR A 63 13.61 -2.22 -6.11
C TYR A 63 12.07 -2.32 -6.06
N ILE A 64 11.49 -3.15 -6.94
CA ILE A 64 10.04 -3.33 -6.98
C ILE A 64 9.54 -3.91 -5.66
N TYR A 65 10.22 -4.94 -5.15
CA TYR A 65 9.81 -5.57 -3.89
C TYR A 65 10.10 -4.70 -2.67
N ALA A 66 11.14 -3.90 -2.71
CA ALA A 66 11.39 -2.91 -1.66
C ALA A 66 10.26 -1.88 -1.61
N MET A 67 9.82 -1.42 -2.77
CA MET A 67 8.69 -0.50 -2.87
C MET A 67 7.40 -1.17 -2.37
N ALA A 68 7.17 -2.43 -2.74
CA ALA A 68 6.02 -3.19 -2.28
C ALA A 68 5.99 -3.33 -0.77
N LYS A 69 7.13 -3.61 -0.17
CA LYS A 69 7.26 -3.71 1.29
C LYS A 69 6.93 -2.38 1.97
N ASN A 70 7.46 -1.29 1.43
CA ASN A 70 7.20 0.04 1.98
C ASN A 70 5.71 0.40 1.91
N VAL A 71 5.08 0.13 0.79
CA VAL A 71 3.65 0.39 0.59
C VAL A 71 2.82 -0.44 1.57
N ALA A 72 3.17 -1.73 1.74
CA ALA A 72 2.46 -2.61 2.65
C ALA A 72 2.59 -2.14 4.11
N PHE A 73 3.79 -1.78 4.52
CA PHE A 73 4.04 -1.33 5.89
C PHE A 73 3.35 0.00 6.18
N ASP A 74 3.35 0.93 5.24
CA ASP A 74 2.62 2.19 5.38
C ASP A 74 1.12 1.93 5.54
N PHE A 75 0.57 1.02 4.75
CA PHE A 75 -0.84 0.66 4.85
C PHE A 75 -1.17 0.09 6.23
N ILE A 76 -0.35 -0.84 6.71
CA ILE A 76 -0.54 -1.45 8.04
C ILE A 76 -0.47 -0.39 9.13
N LYS A 77 0.49 0.52 9.02
CA LYS A 77 0.65 1.60 9.99
C LYS A 77 -0.59 2.49 10.04
N HIS A 78 -1.12 2.87 8.88
CA HIS A 78 -2.32 3.69 8.81
C HIS A 78 -3.54 2.95 9.37
N LYS A 79 -3.69 1.68 9.06
CA LYS A 79 -4.79 0.88 9.60
C LYS A 79 -4.70 0.76 11.11
N ARG A 80 -3.52 0.56 11.65
CA ARG A 80 -3.30 0.48 13.09
C ARG A 80 -3.69 1.78 13.78
N LEU A 81 -3.26 2.91 13.23
CA LEU A 81 -3.59 4.23 13.78
C LEU A 81 -5.09 4.49 13.75
N GLU A 82 -5.77 4.12 12.67
CA GLU A 82 -7.22 4.23 12.57
C GLU A 82 -7.92 3.39 13.63
N ASN A 83 -7.49 2.14 13.81
CA ASN A 83 -8.07 1.25 14.79
C ASN A 83 -7.84 1.75 16.21
N ASP A 84 -6.65 2.21 16.52
CA ASP A 84 -6.33 2.76 17.83
C ASP A 84 -7.22 3.97 18.15
N TYR A 85 -7.39 4.85 17.18
CA TYR A 85 -8.27 6.02 17.32
C TYR A 85 -9.71 5.59 17.57
N ARG A 86 -10.20 4.62 16.82
CA ARG A 86 -11.55 4.09 16.98
C ARG A 86 -11.77 3.49 18.36
N GLU A 87 -10.85 2.67 18.79
CA GLU A 87 -10.91 2.04 20.10
C GLU A 87 -10.95 3.08 21.21
N GLU A 88 -10.14 4.12 21.10
CA GLU A 88 -10.13 5.21 22.04
C GLU A 88 -11.47 5.94 22.09
N GLN A 89 -12.08 6.20 20.94
CA GLN A 89 -13.39 6.84 20.88
C GLN A 89 -14.47 5.96 21.49
N ILE A 90 -14.44 4.66 21.22
CA ILE A 90 -15.39 3.71 21.78
C ILE A 90 -15.25 3.66 23.30
N LYS A 91 -14.03 3.59 23.83
CA LYS A 91 -13.79 3.58 25.28
C LYS A 91 -14.34 4.82 25.95
N LYS A 92 -14.14 5.98 25.35
CA LYS A 92 -14.66 7.23 25.90
C LYS A 92 -16.18 7.23 25.97
N SER A 93 -16.84 6.78 24.89
CA SER A 93 -18.29 6.70 24.83
C SER A 93 -18.84 5.74 25.87
N THR A 94 -18.21 4.57 26.00
CA THR A 94 -18.62 3.54 26.94
C THR A 94 -18.49 4.02 28.38
N ILE A 95 -17.43 4.72 28.70
CA ILE A 95 -17.22 5.28 30.04
C ILE A 95 -18.30 6.31 30.36
N LYS A 96 -18.61 7.20 29.43
CA LYS A 96 -19.69 8.16 29.60
C LYS A 96 -21.02 7.48 29.88
N ASP A 97 -21.36 6.46 29.12
CA ASP A 97 -22.59 5.70 29.27
C ASP A 97 -22.65 5.01 30.63
N LEU A 98 -21.55 4.38 31.04
CA LEU A 98 -21.49 3.68 32.32
C LEU A 98 -21.62 4.63 33.50
N LEU A 99 -21.05 5.81 33.41
CA LEU A 99 -21.12 6.78 34.49
C LEU A 99 -22.46 7.50 34.55
N GLY A 100 -23.26 7.41 33.50
CA GLY A 100 -24.60 7.96 33.47
C GLY A 100 -24.68 9.46 33.50
N PHE A 101 -23.62 10.17 33.07
CA PHE A 101 -23.63 11.61 33.00
C PHE A 101 -22.83 12.10 31.81
N SER A 102 -23.20 13.28 31.32
CA SER A 102 -22.40 13.98 30.33
C SER A 102 -21.17 14.54 31.02
N ASP A 103 -20.05 14.52 30.36
CA ASP A 103 -18.82 15.07 30.90
C ASP A 103 -18.99 16.60 31.10
N PRO A 104 -18.95 17.07 32.31
CA PRO A 104 -19.14 18.50 32.57
C PRO A 104 -17.94 19.33 32.12
N LEU A 105 -16.84 18.71 31.81
CA LEU A 105 -15.65 19.39 31.33
C LEU A 105 -15.65 19.60 29.82
N ASN A 106 -16.61 19.06 29.16
CA ASN A 106 -16.76 19.25 27.73
C ASN A 106 -17.40 20.54 27.39
#